data_19c38816bcff392dbb34bf2475b64957
#
_entry.id   19c38816bcff392dbb34bf2475b64957
#
_cell.length_a   1.000
_cell.length_b   1.000
_cell.length_c   1.000
_cell.angle_alpha   90.00
_cell.angle_beta   90.00
_cell.angle_gamma   90.00
#
_symmetry.space_group_name_H-M   'P 1'
#
loop_
_entity.id
_entity.type
_entity.pdbx_description
1 polymer ?
#
loop_
_entity_poly.entity_id
_entity_poly.type
_entity_poly.pdbx_seq_one_letter_code
_entity_poly.pdbx_strand_id
1 'polypeptide(L)' 'MKKLDLIEDRWLSIKEIAEYLGVRRETIYVYLEKKNLPGHRIGKFWKFKIAEVDAWVHSGDAADRNTAQN' A
#
# COMPACT_ATOMS: atom_id res chain seq x y z
N MET A 1 9.41 -3.78 20.89
CA MET A 1 8.96 -2.59 20.75
C MET A 1 9.63 -1.82 19.73
N LYS A 2 10.86 -1.67 19.81
CA LYS A 2 11.55 -0.95 18.83
C LYS A 2 11.45 -1.54 17.48
N LYS A 3 11.29 -2.84 17.38
CA LYS A 3 11.17 -3.47 16.11
C LYS A 3 9.97 -3.03 15.35
N LEU A 4 8.86 -2.85 16.06
CA LEU A 4 7.65 -2.42 15.40
C LEU A 4 7.80 -1.03 14.85
N ASP A 5 8.43 -0.15 15.62
CA ASP A 5 8.63 1.20 15.17
C ASP A 5 9.50 1.23 13.94
N LEU A 6 10.53 0.40 13.92
CA LEU A 6 11.42 0.37 12.78
C LEU A 6 10.71 -0.11 11.54
N ILE A 7 9.84 -1.10 11.69
CA ILE A 7 9.11 -1.62 10.56
C ILE A 7 8.20 -0.55 9.99
N GLU A 8 7.55 0.20 10.84
CA GLU A 8 6.63 1.22 10.38
C GLU A 8 7.34 2.36 9.69
N ASP A 9 8.59 2.61 10.09
CA ASP A 9 9.31 3.71 9.51
C ASP A 9 10.10 3.39 8.27
N ARG A 10 10.32 2.13 7.98
CA ARG A 10 11.17 1.81 6.85
C ARG A 10 10.36 1.72 5.58
N TRP A 11 11.04 1.82 4.47
CA TRP A 11 10.40 1.66 3.18
C TRP A 11 10.15 0.18 2.91
N LEU A 12 8.99 -0.10 2.33
CA LEU A 12 8.60 -1.47 2.01
C LEU A 12 8.60 -1.66 0.50
N SER A 13 8.96 -2.87 0.08
CA SER A 13 8.94 -3.21 -1.33
C SER A 13 7.53 -3.60 -1.77
N ILE A 14 7.37 -3.81 -3.07
CA ILE A 14 6.11 -4.32 -3.63
C ILE A 14 5.72 -5.62 -2.93
N LYS A 15 6.69 -6.52 -2.79
CA LYS A 15 6.40 -7.80 -2.18
C LYS A 15 5.93 -7.63 -0.74
N GLU A 16 6.61 -6.77 -0.02
CA GLU A 16 6.29 -6.57 1.38
C GLU A 16 4.93 -5.91 1.57
N ILE A 17 4.62 -4.92 0.73
CA ILE A 17 3.33 -4.26 0.89
C ILE A 17 2.20 -5.17 0.43
N ALA A 18 2.45 -6.03 -0.55
CA ALA A 18 1.45 -7.00 -0.98
C ALA A 18 1.15 -7.97 0.17
N GLU A 19 2.17 -8.41 0.88
CA GLU A 19 1.97 -9.29 2.01
C GLU A 19 1.23 -8.58 3.14
N TYR A 20 1.58 -7.33 3.37
CA TYR A 20 0.94 -6.55 4.41
C TYR A 20 -0.55 -6.39 4.15
N LEU A 21 -0.91 -6.12 2.90
CA LEU A 21 -2.30 -5.95 2.54
C LEU A 21 -3.02 -7.25 2.23
N GLY A 22 -2.28 -8.34 2.10
CA GLY A 22 -2.89 -9.64 1.83
C GLY A 22 -3.35 -9.80 0.39
N VAL A 23 -2.63 -9.19 -0.54
CA VAL A 23 -2.99 -9.28 -1.95
C VAL A 23 -1.78 -9.71 -2.75
N ARG A 24 -1.98 -9.96 -4.04
CA ARG A 24 -0.89 -10.32 -4.92
C ARG A 24 -0.14 -9.10 -5.38
N ARG A 25 1.09 -9.30 -5.83
CA ARG A 25 1.89 -8.19 -6.33
C ARG A 25 1.22 -7.50 -7.50
N GLU A 26 0.62 -8.27 -8.39
CA GLU A 26 -0.07 -7.67 -9.53
C GLU A 26 -1.16 -6.72 -9.08
N THR A 27 -1.82 -7.05 -7.98
CA THR A 27 -2.86 -6.20 -7.45
C THR A 27 -2.30 -4.87 -6.97
N ILE A 28 -1.09 -4.88 -6.43
CA ILE A 28 -0.46 -3.63 -6.01
C ILE A 28 -0.28 -2.70 -7.20
N TYR A 29 0.13 -3.23 -8.35
CA TYR A 29 0.28 -2.40 -9.53
C TYR A 29 -1.06 -1.83 -10.00
N VAL A 30 -2.12 -2.62 -9.89
CA VAL A 30 -3.45 -2.14 -10.23
C VAL A 30 -3.85 -1.02 -9.28
N TYR A 31 -3.58 -1.17 -8.01
CA TYR A 31 -3.91 -0.15 -7.03
C TYR A 31 -3.13 1.14 -7.30
N LEU A 32 -1.87 1.02 -7.68
CA LEU A 32 -1.08 2.20 -8.01
C LEU A 32 -1.67 2.93 -9.20
N GLU A 33 -2.16 2.16 -10.17
CA GLU A 33 -2.66 2.76 -11.38
C GLU A 33 -4.08 3.28 -11.26
N LYS A 34 -4.92 2.56 -10.54
CA LYS A 34 -6.34 2.86 -10.55
C LYS A 34 -6.95 3.30 -9.24
N LYS A 35 -6.24 3.09 -8.14
CA LYS A 35 -6.81 3.39 -6.82
C LYS A 35 -6.00 4.41 -6.05
N ASN A 36 -5.00 4.99 -6.66
CA ASN A 36 -4.18 6.03 -6.02
C ASN A 36 -3.43 5.54 -4.78
N LEU A 37 -3.02 4.29 -4.80
CA LEU A 37 -2.20 3.78 -3.70
C LEU A 37 -0.95 4.64 -3.57
N PRO A 38 -0.64 5.16 -2.39
CA PRO A 38 0.55 6.00 -2.21
C PRO A 38 1.81 5.15 -2.31
N GLY A 39 2.57 5.38 -3.35
CA GLY A 39 3.84 4.71 -3.58
C GLY A 39 4.84 5.70 -4.09
N HIS A 40 6.11 5.39 -3.89
CA HIS A 40 7.19 6.28 -4.29
C HIS A 40 8.20 5.50 -5.10
N ARG A 41 8.69 6.12 -6.17
CA ARG A 41 9.70 5.47 -7.00
C ARG A 41 11.07 5.85 -6.51
N ILE A 42 11.88 4.84 -6.25
CA ILE A 42 13.28 5.06 -5.91
C ILE A 42 14.07 4.29 -6.95
N GLY A 43 14.63 5.01 -7.91
CA GLY A 43 15.22 4.37 -9.06
C GLY A 43 14.13 3.67 -9.82
N LYS A 44 14.30 2.38 -10.06
CA LYS A 44 13.29 1.63 -10.77
C LYS A 44 12.40 0.80 -9.87
N PHE A 45 12.51 1.01 -8.55
CA PHE A 45 11.72 0.23 -7.62
C PHE A 45 10.65 1.08 -6.98
N TRP A 46 9.50 0.47 -6.71
CA TRP A 46 8.44 1.09 -5.94
C TRP A 46 8.69 0.83 -4.48
N LYS A 47 8.50 1.86 -3.66
CA LYS A 47 8.65 1.73 -2.23
C LYS A 47 7.46 2.37 -1.53
N PHE A 48 7.13 1.86 -0.37
CA PHE A 48 5.91 2.25 0.33
C PHE A 48 6.18 2.49 1.80
N LYS A 49 5.38 3.37 2.40
CA LYS A 49 5.42 3.58 3.83
C LYS A 49 4.10 3.08 4.41
N ILE A 50 4.17 2.28 5.45
CA ILE A 50 2.97 1.69 6.02
C ILE A 50 1.98 2.75 6.49
N ALA A 51 2.47 3.82 7.09
CA ALA A 51 1.57 4.85 7.58
C ALA A 51 0.75 5.47 6.46
N GLU A 52 1.36 5.68 5.32
CA GLU A 52 0.66 6.24 4.18
C GLU A 52 -0.36 5.25 3.62
N VAL A 53 0.04 3.99 3.55
CA VAL A 53 -0.86 2.97 3.02
C VAL A 53 -2.05 2.78 3.95
N ASP A 54 -1.81 2.79 5.26
CA ASP A 54 -2.90 2.66 6.21
C ASP A 54 -3.88 3.82 6.08
N ALA A 55 -3.37 5.03 5.92
CA ALA A 55 -4.23 6.18 5.75
C ALA A 55 -5.07 6.04 4.48
N TRP A 56 -4.46 5.52 3.43
CA TRP A 56 -5.15 5.31 2.17
C TRP A 56 -6.27 4.28 2.33
N VAL A 57 -6.00 3.21 3.07
CA VAL A 57 -7.03 2.20 3.32
C VAL A 57 -8.17 2.81 4.13
N HIS A 58 -7.82 3.58 5.16
CA HIS A 58 -8.84 4.17 6.02
C HIS A 58 -9.66 5.23 5.29
N SER A 59 -9.08 5.87 4.29
CA SER A 59 -9.81 6.91 3.56
C SER A 59 -10.89 6.32 2.66
N GLY A 60 -10.82 5.04 2.39
CA GLY A 60 -11.78 4.40 1.52
C GLY A 60 -11.36 4.38 0.07
N ASP A 61 -10.21 4.95 -0.26
CA ASP A 61 -9.77 4.98 -1.67
C ASP A 61 -9.46 3.60 -2.19
N ALA A 62 -9.10 2.68 -1.30
CA ALA A 62 -8.81 1.32 -1.71
C ALA A 62 -10.08 0.56 -2.09
N ALA A 63 -11.21 1.00 -1.63
CA ALA A 63 -12.44 0.25 -1.85
C ALA A 63 -12.94 0.39 -3.27
N ASP A 64 -13.65 -0.63 -3.72
CA ASP A 64 -14.35 -0.56 -4.98
C ASP A 64 -15.62 0.22 -4.71
N ARG A 65 -15.67 1.45 -5.16
CA ARG A 65 -16.77 2.31 -4.80
C ARG A 65 -18.10 1.82 -5.32
N ASN A 66 -18.10 1.11 -6.41
CA ASN A 66 -19.35 0.57 -6.91
C ASN A 66 -19.88 -0.47 -5.98
N THR A 67 -18.99 -1.26 -5.42
CA THR A 67 -19.38 -2.29 -4.50
C THR A 67 -19.75 -1.72 -3.16
N ALA A 68 -19.05 -0.72 -2.77
CA ALA A 68 -19.23 -0.14 -1.46
C ALA A 68 -20.58 0.47 -1.28
N GLN A 69 -21.23 0.82 -2.35
CA GLN A 69 -22.51 1.42 -2.23
C GLN A 69 -23.58 0.48 -1.95
N ASN A 70 -23.33 -0.77 -2.10
CA ASN A 70 -24.31 -1.77 -1.80
C ASN A 70 -24.30 -2.10 -0.35
#